data_0f9e602a05f0539c6c27cb27c8f9305b
#
_entry.id   0f9e602a05f0539c6c27cb27c8f9305b
#
_cell.length_a   1.000
_cell.length_b   1.000
_cell.length_c   1.000
_cell.angle_alpha   90.00
_cell.angle_beta   90.00
_cell.angle_gamma   90.00
#
_symmetry.space_group_name_H-M   'P 1'
#
loop_
_entity.id
_entity.type
_entity.pdbx_description
1 polymer ?
#
loop_
_entity_poly.entity_id
_entity_poly.type
_entity_poly.pdbx_seq_one_letter_code
_entity_poly.pdbx_strand_id
1 'polypeptide(L)'
;MTVPNRVASVTPLGITRQRADVATRRCPDFIAIGPGKCGTSWLYHLLSHHDGVWMSTAKETLYFETEYHRGPHWYRRFFDAGIETGLQCGEISNTYFFSDLAAQRIAKDLPTCRLLTTLRNPIDRAFSHYLFELRNGNLVGDFESAIRQRPDLLTRGLYHQHLARWTFAGDRLGVFFYDDLREDPLSFATAVLRHLHVHGEVASEVATREVLGASRPRCRPLAKLAVLAAARVRAWGRPEWVTRIKTSWVAGLMFRRWPADQRPQMKASTRAELSDYFRDDVHGLSQRVGRDLVASWLEETS
;
A
#
# COMPACT_ATOMS: atom_id res chain seq x y z
N MET A 1 52.66 -34.41 12.72
CA MET A 1 52.35 -33.52 11.59
C MET A 1 51.21 -32.62 12.02
N THR A 2 51.57 -31.40 12.45
CA THR A 2 50.69 -30.37 13.01
C THR A 2 50.19 -29.44 11.89
N VAL A 3 48.89 -29.30 11.73
CA VAL A 3 48.28 -28.41 10.76
C VAL A 3 48.16 -27.02 11.38
N PRO A 4 48.64 -25.93 10.80
CA PRO A 4 48.54 -24.59 11.37
C PRO A 4 47.16 -23.99 11.15
N ASN A 5 46.54 -23.54 12.21
CA ASN A 5 45.30 -22.81 12.29
C ASN A 5 45.53 -21.37 11.80
N ARG A 6 45.06 -21.03 10.58
CA ARG A 6 45.05 -19.64 10.10
C ARG A 6 43.78 -18.93 10.62
N VAL A 7 43.94 -18.19 11.69
CA VAL A 7 42.97 -17.17 12.11
C VAL A 7 43.11 -15.99 11.14
N ALA A 8 42.10 -15.79 10.28
CA ALA A 8 42.01 -14.60 9.45
C ALA A 8 41.69 -13.39 10.34
N SER A 9 42.61 -12.45 10.46
CA SER A 9 42.43 -11.17 11.12
C SER A 9 41.46 -10.32 10.30
N VAL A 10 40.24 -10.13 10.84
CA VAL A 10 39.25 -9.18 10.32
C VAL A 10 39.70 -7.77 10.73
N THR A 11 40.01 -6.96 9.76
CA THR A 11 40.51 -5.59 9.93
C THR A 11 39.42 -4.68 10.51
N PRO A 12 39.68 -3.84 11.52
CA PRO A 12 38.67 -2.99 12.18
C PRO A 12 38.02 -1.92 11.28
N LEU A 13 38.57 -1.66 10.10
CA LEU A 13 38.11 -0.63 9.15
C LEU A 13 36.74 -0.92 8.51
N GLY A 14 36.32 -2.19 8.39
CA GLY A 14 35.02 -2.57 7.83
C GLY A 14 33.83 -2.21 8.75
N ILE A 15 34.01 -2.37 10.05
CA ILE A 15 32.95 -2.13 11.05
C ILE A 15 32.65 -0.62 11.20
N THR A 16 33.67 0.21 11.10
CA THR A 16 33.54 1.68 11.25
C THR A 16 32.82 2.28 10.04
N ARG A 17 33.09 1.81 8.83
CA ARG A 17 32.45 2.27 7.59
C ARG A 17 30.98 1.87 7.56
N GLN A 18 30.66 0.64 7.93
CA GLN A 18 29.30 0.12 8.01
C GLN A 18 28.45 0.89 9.05
N ARG A 19 29.01 1.28 10.22
CA ARG A 19 28.32 2.10 11.21
C ARG A 19 28.08 3.54 10.76
N ALA A 20 29.00 4.15 10.05
CA ALA A 20 28.83 5.50 9.48
C ALA A 20 27.73 5.53 8.41
N ASP A 21 27.68 4.53 7.53
CA ASP A 21 26.64 4.39 6.51
C ASP A 21 25.25 4.16 7.13
N VAL A 22 25.16 3.40 8.21
CA VAL A 22 23.91 3.17 8.96
C VAL A 22 23.39 4.46 9.57
N ALA A 23 24.25 5.32 10.11
CA ALA A 23 23.84 6.58 10.75
C ALA A 23 23.32 7.61 9.76
N THR A 24 23.84 7.61 8.53
CA THR A 24 23.50 8.57 7.46
C THR A 24 22.43 8.06 6.48
N ARG A 25 22.12 6.76 6.50
CA ARG A 25 21.16 6.17 5.58
C ARG A 25 19.78 6.80 5.73
N ARG A 26 19.31 7.40 4.65
CA ARG A 26 17.94 7.90 4.56
C ARG A 26 17.00 6.72 4.33
N CYS A 27 16.03 6.54 5.20
CA CYS A 27 14.99 5.54 5.09
C CYS A 27 13.61 6.16 5.04
N PRO A 28 12.69 5.53 4.33
CA PRO A 28 12.79 4.25 3.63
C PRO A 28 13.48 4.34 2.25
N ASP A 29 13.89 3.19 1.72
CA ASP A 29 14.43 3.06 0.37
C ASP A 29 13.32 3.11 -0.69
N PHE A 30 12.11 2.64 -0.30
CA PHE A 30 10.92 2.71 -1.16
C PHE A 30 9.63 2.98 -0.37
N ILE A 31 8.65 3.57 -1.05
CA ILE A 31 7.30 3.79 -0.52
C ILE A 31 6.25 3.37 -1.56
N ALA A 32 5.32 2.48 -1.16
CA ALA A 32 4.09 2.28 -1.87
C ALA A 32 3.08 3.36 -1.42
N ILE A 33 2.82 4.31 -2.30
CA ILE A 33 2.05 5.51 -1.98
C ILE A 33 0.53 5.32 -1.95
N GLY A 34 0.05 4.14 -2.30
CA GLY A 34 -1.38 3.82 -2.46
C GLY A 34 -1.78 3.79 -3.95
N PRO A 35 -3.05 3.99 -4.33
CA PRO A 35 -4.21 4.16 -3.45
C PRO A 35 -4.64 2.88 -2.74
N GLY A 36 -5.39 3.05 -1.66
CA GLY A 36 -6.03 1.91 -0.99
C GLY A 36 -7.03 1.20 -1.90
N LYS A 37 -7.28 -0.11 -1.67
CA LYS A 37 -8.19 -1.00 -2.41
C LYS A 37 -7.68 -1.45 -3.78
N CYS A 38 -6.40 -1.26 -4.03
CA CYS A 38 -5.68 -1.65 -5.25
C CYS A 38 -4.60 -2.71 -4.98
N GLY A 39 -4.81 -3.64 -4.04
CA GLY A 39 -3.85 -4.71 -3.76
C GLY A 39 -2.77 -4.40 -2.71
N THR A 40 -2.79 -3.24 -2.05
CA THR A 40 -1.76 -2.84 -1.07
C THR A 40 -1.61 -3.78 0.14
N SER A 41 -2.61 -4.59 0.48
CA SER A 41 -2.49 -5.60 1.52
C SER A 41 -1.73 -6.83 1.04
N TRP A 42 -1.93 -7.22 -0.20
CA TRP A 42 -1.16 -8.26 -0.85
C TRP A 42 0.31 -7.82 -1.01
N LEU A 43 0.53 -6.61 -1.48
CA LEU A 43 1.86 -6.02 -1.62
C LEU A 43 2.61 -5.99 -0.27
N TYR A 44 1.94 -5.60 0.82
CA TYR A 44 2.52 -5.64 2.16
C TYR A 44 2.86 -7.08 2.57
N HIS A 45 1.98 -8.04 2.28
CA HIS A 45 2.24 -9.44 2.57
C HIS A 45 3.46 -9.95 1.79
N LEU A 46 3.51 -9.71 0.47
CA LEU A 46 4.64 -10.09 -0.38
C LEU A 46 5.97 -9.56 0.18
N LEU A 47 6.05 -8.24 0.35
CA LEU A 47 7.29 -7.57 0.77
C LEU A 47 7.71 -7.92 2.20
N SER A 48 6.74 -8.18 3.10
CA SER A 48 7.05 -8.59 4.49
C SER A 48 7.56 -10.03 4.60
N HIS A 49 7.42 -10.86 3.56
CA HIS A 49 7.91 -12.25 3.53
C HIS A 49 9.12 -12.41 2.59
N HIS A 50 9.67 -11.32 2.10
CA HIS A 50 10.86 -11.34 1.25
C HIS A 50 12.12 -11.09 2.06
N ASP A 51 13.11 -11.98 1.97
CA ASP A 51 14.33 -11.99 2.79
C ASP A 51 15.18 -10.72 2.65
N GLY A 52 15.13 -10.05 1.49
CA GLY A 52 15.85 -8.81 1.20
C GLY A 52 15.16 -7.53 1.68
N VAL A 53 13.98 -7.62 2.32
CA VAL A 53 13.15 -6.46 2.61
C VAL A 53 12.78 -6.38 4.10
N TRP A 54 12.88 -5.19 4.65
CA TRP A 54 12.29 -4.83 5.93
C TRP A 54 11.11 -3.88 5.73
N MET A 55 9.92 -4.33 6.02
CA MET A 55 8.75 -3.45 6.00
C MET A 55 8.62 -2.69 7.31
N SER A 56 8.28 -1.40 7.21
CA SER A 56 7.93 -0.57 8.36
C SER A 56 7.06 -1.33 9.36
N THR A 57 7.41 -1.29 10.65
CA THR A 57 6.65 -1.92 11.73
C THR A 57 5.24 -1.36 11.87
N ALA A 58 4.98 -0.20 11.29
CA ALA A 58 3.66 0.40 11.18
C ALA A 58 3.23 0.46 9.72
N LYS A 59 2.16 -0.24 9.36
CA LYS A 59 1.49 -0.01 8.09
C LYS A 59 0.71 1.31 8.19
N GLU A 60 0.94 2.24 7.24
CA GLU A 60 0.35 3.59 7.24
C GLU A 60 0.87 4.42 8.44
N THR A 61 2.13 4.84 8.37
CA THR A 61 2.72 5.71 9.38
C THR A 61 2.09 7.10 9.39
N LEU A 62 1.54 7.54 8.25
CA LEU A 62 1.01 8.89 7.97
C LEU A 62 2.05 9.99 8.22
N TYR A 63 3.34 9.65 8.21
CA TYR A 63 4.40 10.59 8.53
C TYR A 63 4.39 11.80 7.58
N PHE A 64 4.36 11.58 6.30
CA PHE A 64 4.39 12.69 5.33
C PHE A 64 3.09 13.50 5.23
N GLU A 65 2.06 13.12 5.97
CA GLU A 65 0.78 13.85 6.11
C GLU A 65 0.66 14.49 7.49
N THR A 66 0.03 13.79 8.43
CA THR A 66 -0.38 14.31 9.74
C THR A 66 0.71 14.24 10.80
N GLU A 67 1.63 13.26 10.70
CA GLU A 67 2.63 12.97 11.73
C GLU A 67 4.00 13.63 11.47
N TYR A 68 4.12 14.47 10.45
CA TYR A 68 5.39 15.11 10.05
C TYR A 68 6.01 15.95 11.16
N HIS A 69 5.18 16.58 12.00
CA HIS A 69 5.59 17.36 13.16
C HIS A 69 6.37 16.56 14.22
N ARG A 70 6.29 15.23 14.20
CA ARG A 70 7.03 14.35 15.13
C ARG A 70 8.52 14.22 14.79
N GLY A 71 8.91 14.70 13.60
CA GLY A 71 10.27 14.73 13.15
C GLY A 71 10.84 13.40 12.65
N PRO A 72 12.00 13.43 11.98
CA PRO A 72 12.57 12.29 11.27
C PRO A 72 13.00 11.14 12.20
N HIS A 73 13.40 11.41 13.42
CA HIS A 73 13.75 10.37 14.39
C HIS A 73 12.55 9.50 14.75
N TRP A 74 11.37 10.10 14.92
CA TRP A 74 10.15 9.35 15.16
C TRP A 74 9.80 8.44 13.97
N TYR A 75 10.01 8.92 12.76
CA TYR A 75 9.75 8.15 11.55
C TYR A 75 10.75 7.03 11.35
N ARG A 76 12.05 7.31 11.52
CA ARG A 76 13.15 6.35 11.35
C ARG A 76 12.99 5.10 12.22
N ARG A 77 12.47 5.22 13.44
CA ARG A 77 12.32 4.10 14.38
C ARG A 77 11.54 2.91 13.82
N PHE A 78 10.69 3.12 12.82
CA PHE A 78 9.94 2.04 12.18
C PHE A 78 10.80 1.14 11.28
N PHE A 79 12.04 1.56 11.02
CA PHE A 79 12.97 0.91 10.12
C PHE A 79 14.28 0.49 10.80
N ASP A 80 14.50 0.78 12.07
CA ASP A 80 15.79 0.59 12.76
C ASP A 80 16.36 -0.81 12.57
N ALA A 81 15.56 -1.86 12.81
CA ALA A 81 16.03 -3.23 12.63
C ALA A 81 16.41 -3.57 11.17
N GLY A 82 15.72 -3.04 10.18
CA GLY A 82 16.06 -3.21 8.77
C GLY A 82 17.34 -2.47 8.40
N ILE A 83 17.54 -1.28 8.97
CA ILE A 83 18.77 -0.50 8.78
C ILE A 83 19.97 -1.24 9.39
N GLU A 84 19.83 -1.77 10.59
CA GLU A 84 20.87 -2.53 11.30
C GLU A 84 21.26 -3.81 10.56
N THR A 85 20.31 -4.48 9.92
CA THR A 85 20.54 -5.70 9.14
C THR A 85 20.94 -5.44 7.69
N GLY A 86 20.95 -4.18 7.24
CA GLY A 86 21.29 -3.81 5.86
C GLY A 86 20.23 -4.14 4.82
N LEU A 87 19.01 -4.50 5.24
CA LEU A 87 17.89 -4.81 4.34
C LEU A 87 17.33 -3.55 3.68
N GLN A 88 16.65 -3.71 2.55
CA GLN A 88 15.91 -2.62 1.95
C GLN A 88 14.65 -2.31 2.77
N CYS A 89 14.52 -1.07 3.19
CA CYS A 89 13.43 -0.62 4.05
C CYS A 89 12.28 -0.05 3.23
N GLY A 90 11.06 -0.51 3.52
CA GLY A 90 9.88 -0.07 2.79
C GLY A 90 8.71 0.35 3.66
N GLU A 91 7.90 1.26 3.14
CA GLU A 91 6.62 1.68 3.72
C GLU A 91 5.46 1.48 2.74
N ILE A 92 4.26 1.25 3.26
CA ILE A 92 3.01 1.35 2.51
C ILE A 92 2.08 2.33 3.23
N SER A 93 1.71 3.40 2.53
CA SER A 93 0.72 4.39 2.99
C SER A 93 -0.32 4.66 1.91
N ASN A 94 -1.55 4.25 2.18
CA ASN A 94 -2.63 4.24 1.19
C ASN A 94 -3.16 5.63 0.82
N THR A 95 -2.82 6.67 1.59
CA THR A 95 -3.36 8.03 1.47
C THR A 95 -2.40 8.98 0.79
N TYR A 96 -1.10 8.71 0.80
CA TYR A 96 -0.10 9.60 0.21
C TYR A 96 -0.40 9.92 -1.27
N PHE A 97 -0.93 8.96 -2.02
CA PHE A 97 -1.30 9.14 -3.42
C PHE A 97 -2.17 10.38 -3.68
N PHE A 98 -2.98 10.77 -2.70
CA PHE A 98 -3.93 11.88 -2.80
C PHE A 98 -3.42 13.19 -2.19
N SER A 99 -2.24 13.19 -1.56
CA SER A 99 -1.76 14.28 -0.72
C SER A 99 -0.65 15.09 -1.40
N ASP A 100 -0.91 16.36 -1.68
CA ASP A 100 0.10 17.30 -2.16
C ASP A 100 1.21 17.51 -1.12
N LEU A 101 0.84 17.56 0.17
CA LEU A 101 1.80 17.66 1.27
C LEU A 101 2.76 16.47 1.31
N ALA A 102 2.22 15.24 1.15
CA ALA A 102 3.05 14.04 1.14
C ALA A 102 4.01 14.06 -0.04
N ALA A 103 3.53 14.43 -1.23
CA ALA A 103 4.36 14.53 -2.43
C ALA A 103 5.52 15.52 -2.25
N GLN A 104 5.23 16.74 -1.76
CA GLN A 104 6.23 17.76 -1.52
C GLN A 104 7.28 17.35 -0.48
N ARG A 105 6.84 16.75 0.64
CA ARG A 105 7.73 16.31 1.72
C ARG A 105 8.60 15.13 1.29
N ILE A 106 8.04 14.17 0.58
CA ILE A 106 8.79 13.03 0.04
C ILE A 106 9.83 13.50 -0.99
N ALA A 107 9.45 14.43 -1.88
CA ALA A 107 10.39 15.00 -2.84
C ALA A 107 11.59 15.67 -2.14
N LYS A 108 11.33 16.38 -1.05
CA LYS A 108 12.35 17.11 -0.26
C LYS A 108 13.22 16.16 0.57
N ASP A 109 12.58 15.29 1.36
CA ASP A 109 13.28 14.52 2.41
C ASP A 109 13.89 13.23 1.88
N LEU A 110 13.29 12.64 0.83
CA LEU A 110 13.63 11.35 0.26
C LEU A 110 13.85 11.42 -1.27
N PRO A 111 14.76 12.26 -1.76
CA PRO A 111 14.92 12.52 -3.19
C PRO A 111 15.37 11.31 -4.01
N THR A 112 15.88 10.25 -3.37
CA THR A 112 16.33 9.02 -4.01
C THR A 112 15.39 7.84 -3.78
N CYS A 113 14.36 8.00 -2.94
CA CYS A 113 13.40 6.95 -2.60
C CYS A 113 12.63 6.50 -3.84
N ARG A 114 12.49 5.18 -4.02
CA ARG A 114 11.63 4.63 -5.07
C ARG A 114 10.18 4.64 -4.62
N LEU A 115 9.33 5.02 -5.54
CA LEU A 115 7.90 5.09 -5.30
C LEU A 115 7.18 4.05 -6.16
N LEU A 116 6.12 3.47 -5.64
CA LEU A 116 5.24 2.64 -6.45
C LEU A 116 3.79 2.89 -6.10
N THR A 117 2.95 2.74 -7.11
CA THR A 117 1.50 2.75 -6.99
C THR A 117 0.91 1.58 -7.74
N THR A 118 -0.14 0.99 -7.21
CA THR A 118 -0.94 -0.01 -7.90
C THR A 118 -2.33 0.56 -8.14
N LEU A 119 -2.75 0.60 -9.40
CA LEU A 119 -4.05 1.12 -9.82
C LEU A 119 -5.00 -0.03 -10.16
N ARG A 120 -6.27 0.22 -10.06
CA ARG A 120 -7.35 -0.73 -10.35
C ARG A 120 -8.46 -0.01 -11.07
N ASN A 121 -9.30 -0.72 -11.86
CA ASN A 121 -10.54 -0.16 -12.37
C ASN A 121 -11.19 0.74 -11.31
N PRO A 122 -11.37 2.05 -11.57
CA PRO A 122 -11.78 3.02 -10.53
C PRO A 122 -13.18 2.75 -9.99
N ILE A 123 -14.06 2.14 -10.77
CA ILE A 123 -15.42 1.75 -10.37
C ILE A 123 -15.32 0.63 -9.33
N ASP A 124 -14.54 -0.41 -9.64
CA ASP A 124 -14.34 -1.54 -8.72
C ASP A 124 -13.57 -1.14 -7.45
N ARG A 125 -12.65 -0.18 -7.57
CA ARG A 125 -11.97 0.40 -6.41
C ARG A 125 -12.97 1.15 -5.52
N ALA A 126 -13.84 1.98 -6.11
CA ALA A 126 -14.86 2.74 -5.37
C ALA A 126 -15.80 1.79 -4.63
N PHE A 127 -16.29 0.75 -5.30
CA PHE A 127 -17.15 -0.27 -4.70
C PHE A 127 -16.42 -1.06 -3.59
N SER A 128 -15.15 -1.42 -3.82
CA SER A 128 -14.33 -2.05 -2.77
C SER A 128 -14.10 -1.14 -1.56
N HIS A 129 -14.00 0.18 -1.76
CA HIS A 129 -13.88 1.16 -0.69
C HIS A 129 -15.18 1.28 0.10
N TYR A 130 -16.33 1.34 -0.58
CA TYR A 130 -17.63 1.28 0.07
C TYR A 130 -17.79 0.03 0.95
N LEU A 131 -17.48 -1.16 0.45
CA LEU A 131 -17.53 -2.40 1.26
C LEU A 131 -16.63 -2.34 2.49
N PHE A 132 -15.47 -1.69 2.37
CA PHE A 132 -14.55 -1.48 3.49
C PHE A 132 -15.13 -0.52 4.54
N GLU A 133 -15.78 0.56 4.12
CA GLU A 133 -16.43 1.51 5.01
C GLU A 133 -17.65 0.91 5.71
N LEU A 134 -18.45 0.08 5.01
CA LEU A 134 -19.51 -0.74 5.62
C LEU A 134 -18.96 -1.69 6.70
N ARG A 135 -17.84 -2.36 6.38
CA ARG A 135 -17.17 -3.25 7.33
C ARG A 135 -16.73 -2.53 8.59
N ASN A 136 -16.26 -1.31 8.46
CA ASN A 136 -15.78 -0.49 9.59
C ASN A 136 -16.94 0.20 10.35
N GLY A 137 -18.18 0.08 9.87
CA GLY A 137 -19.33 0.75 10.46
C GLY A 137 -19.40 2.26 10.20
N ASN A 138 -18.63 2.76 9.23
CA ASN A 138 -18.58 4.18 8.86
C ASN A 138 -19.66 4.56 7.84
N LEU A 139 -20.22 3.56 7.14
CA LEU A 139 -21.33 3.74 6.20
C LEU A 139 -22.46 2.77 6.48
N VAL A 140 -23.64 3.14 6.04
CA VAL A 140 -24.86 2.33 6.01
C VAL A 140 -25.60 2.56 4.69
N GLY A 141 -26.43 1.61 4.27
CA GLY A 141 -27.21 1.71 3.04
C GLY A 141 -26.48 1.10 1.83
N ASP A 142 -27.02 1.35 0.64
CA ASP A 142 -26.51 0.87 -0.64
C ASP A 142 -25.34 1.73 -1.17
N PHE A 143 -24.72 1.27 -2.24
CA PHE A 143 -23.58 1.95 -2.86
C PHE A 143 -23.98 3.29 -3.44
N GLU A 144 -25.15 3.36 -4.07
CA GLU A 144 -25.69 4.56 -4.70
C GLU A 144 -25.93 5.70 -3.70
N SER A 145 -26.43 5.37 -2.51
CA SER A 145 -26.58 6.34 -1.42
C SER A 145 -25.21 6.74 -0.85
N ALA A 146 -24.28 5.79 -0.75
CA ALA A 146 -22.96 6.04 -0.22
C ALA A 146 -22.14 7.00 -1.09
N ILE A 147 -22.17 6.88 -2.40
CA ILE A 147 -21.42 7.78 -3.30
C ILE A 147 -21.96 9.21 -3.29
N ARG A 148 -23.25 9.39 -3.04
CA ARG A 148 -23.84 10.75 -2.84
C ARG A 148 -23.41 11.39 -1.51
N GLN A 149 -23.28 10.61 -0.46
CA GLN A 149 -22.87 11.08 0.88
C GLN A 149 -21.35 11.27 0.99
N ARG A 150 -20.58 10.48 0.24
CA ARG A 150 -19.12 10.40 0.30
C ARG A 150 -18.53 10.48 -1.10
N PRO A 151 -18.46 11.69 -1.69
CA PRO A 151 -17.86 11.89 -3.03
C PRO A 151 -16.42 11.40 -3.14
N ASP A 152 -15.69 11.34 -2.03
CA ASP A 152 -14.33 10.80 -1.99
C ASP A 152 -14.25 9.31 -2.38
N LEU A 153 -15.36 8.58 -2.30
CA LEU A 153 -15.44 7.23 -2.87
C LEU A 153 -15.17 7.24 -4.38
N LEU A 154 -15.57 8.28 -5.09
CA LEU A 154 -15.34 8.43 -6.53
C LEU A 154 -14.07 9.22 -6.83
N THR A 155 -13.90 10.41 -6.25
CA THR A 155 -12.79 11.31 -6.60
C THR A 155 -11.42 10.71 -6.39
N ARG A 156 -11.27 9.77 -5.45
CA ARG A 156 -10.05 8.97 -5.29
C ARG A 156 -9.78 8.00 -6.44
N GLY A 157 -10.68 7.84 -7.39
CA GLY A 157 -10.50 7.09 -8.63
C GLY A 157 -10.00 7.92 -9.81
N LEU A 158 -9.90 9.23 -9.67
CA LEU A 158 -9.39 10.14 -10.71
C LEU A 158 -7.85 10.09 -10.74
N TYR A 159 -7.32 8.99 -11.23
CA TYR A 159 -5.89 8.66 -11.11
C TYR A 159 -4.99 9.54 -11.96
N HIS A 160 -5.44 9.93 -13.15
CA HIS A 160 -4.68 10.83 -14.01
C HIS A 160 -4.41 12.17 -13.30
N GLN A 161 -5.46 12.73 -12.69
CA GLN A 161 -5.34 13.95 -11.89
C GLN A 161 -4.42 13.76 -10.68
N HIS A 162 -4.54 12.64 -9.97
CA HIS A 162 -3.73 12.37 -8.79
C HIS A 162 -2.25 12.11 -9.13
N LEU A 163 -1.95 11.43 -10.23
CA LEU A 163 -0.58 11.16 -10.67
C LEU A 163 0.18 12.44 -11.06
N ALA A 164 -0.51 13.52 -11.39
CA ALA A 164 0.13 14.79 -11.75
C ALA A 164 1.08 15.32 -10.64
N ARG A 165 0.72 15.11 -9.36
CA ARG A 165 1.56 15.54 -8.21
C ARG A 165 2.83 14.73 -8.01
N TRP A 166 2.97 13.58 -8.66
CA TRP A 166 4.09 12.65 -8.52
C TRP A 166 5.08 12.71 -9.68
N THR A 167 4.92 13.67 -10.62
CA THR A 167 5.79 13.82 -11.80
C THR A 167 7.25 14.07 -11.46
N PHE A 168 7.53 14.68 -10.30
CA PHE A 168 8.90 14.91 -9.80
C PHE A 168 9.71 13.61 -9.62
N ALA A 169 9.02 12.49 -9.46
CA ALA A 169 9.68 11.21 -9.22
C ALA A 169 10.27 10.59 -10.48
N GLY A 170 9.78 10.95 -11.69
CA GLY A 170 10.27 10.40 -12.94
C GLY A 170 10.29 8.87 -12.91
N ASP A 171 11.40 8.27 -13.33
CA ASP A 171 11.59 6.81 -13.39
C ASP A 171 11.60 6.12 -12.02
N ARG A 172 11.63 6.89 -10.93
CA ARG A 172 11.50 6.35 -9.57
C ARG A 172 10.08 5.98 -9.20
N LEU A 173 9.07 6.42 -9.96
CA LEU A 173 7.67 6.04 -9.77
C LEU A 173 7.29 4.89 -10.68
N GLY A 174 7.08 3.70 -10.12
CA GLY A 174 6.46 2.57 -10.81
C GLY A 174 4.94 2.63 -10.71
N VAL A 175 4.27 2.51 -11.86
CA VAL A 175 2.81 2.38 -11.93
C VAL A 175 2.47 0.95 -12.33
N PHE A 176 1.76 0.25 -11.46
CA PHE A 176 1.35 -1.15 -11.62
C PHE A 176 -0.16 -1.27 -11.65
N PHE A 177 -0.68 -2.36 -12.20
CA PHE A 177 -2.12 -2.57 -12.32
C PHE A 177 -2.58 -3.80 -11.55
N TYR A 178 -3.69 -3.67 -10.83
CA TYR A 178 -4.28 -4.75 -10.06
C TYR A 178 -4.75 -5.92 -10.92
N ASP A 179 -5.04 -5.63 -12.19
CA ASP A 179 -5.45 -6.63 -13.17
C ASP A 179 -4.30 -7.60 -13.46
N ASP A 180 -3.08 -7.08 -13.64
CA ASP A 180 -1.88 -7.90 -13.83
C ASP A 180 -1.59 -8.77 -12.58
N LEU A 181 -1.83 -8.22 -11.39
CA LEU A 181 -1.74 -9.00 -10.14
C LEU A 181 -2.75 -10.15 -10.11
N ARG A 182 -3.94 -9.97 -10.67
CA ARG A 182 -4.97 -11.02 -10.72
C ARG A 182 -4.67 -12.08 -11.77
N GLU A 183 -4.10 -11.68 -12.89
CA GLU A 183 -3.78 -12.53 -14.01
C GLU A 183 -2.55 -13.41 -13.70
N ASP A 184 -1.44 -12.80 -13.30
CA ASP A 184 -0.21 -13.51 -12.93
C ASP A 184 0.47 -12.86 -11.71
N PRO A 185 0.16 -13.32 -10.47
CA PRO A 185 0.74 -12.79 -9.25
C PRO A 185 2.26 -12.91 -9.17
N LEU A 186 2.85 -13.93 -9.79
CA LEU A 186 4.30 -14.16 -9.73
C LEU A 186 5.06 -13.20 -10.65
N SER A 187 4.61 -13.05 -11.88
CA SER A 187 5.16 -12.06 -12.81
C SER A 187 4.99 -10.63 -12.27
N PHE A 188 3.83 -10.33 -11.68
CA PHE A 188 3.59 -9.05 -11.01
C PHE A 188 4.57 -8.82 -9.86
N ALA A 189 4.77 -9.80 -8.97
CA ALA A 189 5.72 -9.73 -7.87
C ALA A 189 7.14 -9.44 -8.37
N THR A 190 7.57 -10.18 -9.39
CA THR A 190 8.90 -10.03 -10.01
C THR A 190 9.08 -8.62 -10.60
N ALA A 191 8.07 -8.08 -11.27
CA ALA A 191 8.10 -6.74 -11.81
C ALA A 191 8.21 -5.67 -10.70
N VAL A 192 7.48 -5.84 -9.60
CA VAL A 192 7.56 -4.96 -8.42
C VAL A 192 8.96 -5.00 -7.81
N LEU A 193 9.52 -6.18 -7.53
CA LEU A 193 10.85 -6.32 -6.93
C LEU A 193 11.94 -5.71 -7.83
N ARG A 194 11.85 -5.93 -9.15
CA ARG A 194 12.75 -5.31 -10.13
C ARG A 194 12.70 -3.79 -10.07
N HIS A 195 11.50 -3.21 -10.03
CA HIS A 195 11.33 -1.76 -9.90
C HIS A 195 11.93 -1.23 -8.59
N LEU A 196 11.78 -1.96 -7.50
CA LEU A 196 12.32 -1.57 -6.18
C LEU A 196 13.82 -1.85 -6.05
N HIS A 197 14.47 -2.49 -7.05
CA HIS A 197 15.85 -2.98 -6.98
C HIS A 197 16.09 -3.94 -5.80
N VAL A 198 15.10 -4.72 -5.47
CA VAL A 198 15.17 -5.79 -4.49
C VAL A 198 15.64 -7.06 -5.20
N HIS A 199 16.74 -7.64 -4.74
CA HIS A 199 17.28 -8.89 -5.27
C HIS A 199 16.72 -10.08 -4.50
N GLY A 200 16.52 -11.18 -5.20
CA GLY A 200 16.01 -12.43 -4.66
C GLY A 200 14.76 -12.91 -5.39
N GLU A 201 14.35 -14.13 -5.08
CA GLU A 201 13.18 -14.75 -5.69
C GLU A 201 11.96 -14.62 -4.77
N VAL A 202 10.79 -14.62 -5.38
CA VAL A 202 9.52 -14.67 -4.67
C VAL A 202 9.08 -16.12 -4.53
N ALA A 203 8.86 -16.57 -3.31
CA ALA A 203 8.24 -17.87 -3.09
C ALA A 203 6.83 -17.88 -3.70
N SER A 204 6.56 -18.84 -4.58
CA SER A 204 5.28 -18.96 -5.28
C SER A 204 4.08 -18.98 -4.33
N GLU A 205 4.21 -19.64 -3.18
CA GLU A 205 3.17 -19.72 -2.13
C GLU A 205 2.84 -18.35 -1.53
N VAL A 206 3.84 -17.45 -1.44
CA VAL A 206 3.64 -16.08 -0.94
C VAL A 206 2.92 -15.25 -2.00
N ALA A 207 3.33 -15.36 -3.27
CA ALA A 207 2.74 -14.62 -4.36
C ALA A 207 1.28 -15.01 -4.63
N THR A 208 0.94 -16.30 -4.58
CA THR A 208 -0.41 -16.80 -4.90
C THR A 208 -1.41 -16.71 -3.76
N ARG A 209 -0.96 -16.33 -2.55
CA ARG A 209 -1.84 -16.25 -1.38
C ARG A 209 -2.89 -15.15 -1.53
N GLU A 210 -4.16 -15.52 -1.44
CA GLU A 210 -5.26 -14.55 -1.36
C GLU A 210 -5.21 -13.79 -0.04
N VAL A 211 -4.94 -12.49 -0.10
CA VAL A 211 -4.88 -11.61 1.07
C VAL A 211 -6.14 -10.74 1.13
N LEU A 212 -7.00 -10.98 2.12
CA LEU A 212 -8.17 -10.17 2.46
C LEU A 212 -9.27 -10.08 1.39
N GLY A 213 -10.08 -11.13 1.28
CA GLY A 213 -11.39 -11.07 0.64
C GLY A 213 -12.34 -10.07 1.33
N ALA A 214 -13.40 -9.66 0.61
CA ALA A 214 -14.45 -8.80 1.17
C ALA A 214 -15.07 -9.45 2.42
N SER A 215 -15.12 -8.73 3.52
CA SER A 215 -15.61 -9.22 4.81
C SER A 215 -16.56 -8.24 5.47
N ARG A 216 -17.43 -8.73 6.36
CA ARG A 216 -18.38 -7.95 7.17
C ARG A 216 -18.05 -8.05 8.65
N PRO A 217 -18.40 -7.04 9.46
CA PRO A 217 -18.25 -7.16 10.91
C PRO A 217 -19.24 -8.18 11.47
N ARG A 218 -18.84 -8.91 12.50
CA ARG A 218 -19.76 -9.74 13.27
C ARG A 218 -20.69 -8.89 14.13
N CYS A 219 -20.17 -7.76 14.63
CA CYS A 219 -20.89 -6.78 15.43
C CYS A 219 -20.48 -5.37 15.00
N ARG A 220 -21.42 -4.59 14.43
CA ARG A 220 -21.15 -3.22 13.93
C ARG A 220 -20.67 -2.24 15.01
N PRO A 221 -21.31 -2.12 16.20
CA PRO A 221 -20.83 -1.23 17.26
C PRO A 221 -19.39 -1.55 17.68
N LEU A 222 -19.07 -2.83 17.82
CA LEU A 222 -17.74 -3.27 18.21
C LEU A 222 -16.68 -2.91 17.14
N ALA A 223 -17.01 -3.06 15.87
CA ALA A 223 -16.14 -2.66 14.76
C ALA A 223 -15.86 -1.15 14.79
N LYS A 224 -16.91 -0.33 15.02
CA LYS A 224 -16.76 1.12 15.15
C LYS A 224 -15.91 1.53 16.34
N LEU A 225 -16.11 0.89 17.51
CA LEU A 225 -15.27 1.10 18.69
C LEU A 225 -13.80 0.73 18.42
N ALA A 226 -13.55 -0.36 17.72
CA ALA A 226 -12.18 -0.76 17.35
C ALA A 226 -11.52 0.25 16.41
N VAL A 227 -12.26 0.85 15.46
CA VAL A 227 -11.75 1.93 14.59
C VAL A 227 -11.40 3.17 15.41
N LEU A 228 -12.25 3.58 16.36
CA LEU A 228 -11.98 4.71 17.23
C LEU A 228 -10.78 4.46 18.16
N ALA A 229 -10.68 3.28 18.73
CA ALA A 229 -9.53 2.89 19.55
C ALA A 229 -8.23 2.91 18.73
N ALA A 230 -8.26 2.38 17.50
CA ALA A 230 -7.11 2.43 16.59
C ALA A 230 -6.70 3.86 16.23
N ALA A 231 -7.66 4.77 16.03
CA ALA A 231 -7.38 6.18 15.80
C ALA A 231 -6.69 6.83 17.01
N ARG A 232 -7.14 6.54 18.25
CA ARG A 232 -6.50 7.02 19.47
C ARG A 232 -5.07 6.50 19.64
N VAL A 233 -4.85 5.21 19.39
CA VAL A 233 -3.51 4.61 19.47
C VAL A 233 -2.56 5.27 18.48
N ARG A 234 -3.02 5.58 17.25
CA ARG A 234 -2.23 6.35 16.29
C ARG A 234 -1.92 7.76 16.80
N ALA A 235 -2.92 8.47 17.32
CA ALA A 235 -2.73 9.82 17.88
C ALA A 235 -1.70 9.86 19.02
N TRP A 236 -1.56 8.78 19.79
CA TRP A 236 -0.48 8.62 20.76
C TRP A 236 0.90 8.33 20.13
N GLY A 237 0.97 8.28 18.79
CA GLY A 237 2.21 8.04 18.06
C GLY A 237 2.69 6.59 18.10
N ARG A 238 1.77 5.64 18.26
CA ARG A 238 2.05 4.20 18.30
C ARG A 238 1.32 3.41 17.22
N PRO A 239 1.43 3.79 15.93
CA PRO A 239 0.71 3.12 14.84
C PRO A 239 1.09 1.64 14.67
N GLU A 240 2.29 1.24 15.10
CA GLU A 240 2.77 -0.14 15.08
C GLU A 240 1.87 -1.09 15.89
N TRP A 241 1.26 -0.63 16.97
CA TRP A 241 0.34 -1.44 17.78
C TRP A 241 -0.95 -1.75 16.99
N VAL A 242 -1.43 -0.78 16.21
CA VAL A 242 -2.60 -1.00 15.34
C VAL A 242 -2.29 -2.06 14.28
N THR A 243 -1.09 -2.02 13.71
CA THR A 243 -0.65 -3.01 12.72
C THR A 243 -0.59 -4.40 13.35
N ARG A 244 0.02 -4.55 14.53
CA ARG A 244 0.10 -5.83 15.27
C ARG A 244 -1.29 -6.42 15.56
N ILE A 245 -2.25 -5.60 16.00
CA ILE A 245 -3.62 -6.06 16.27
C ILE A 245 -4.30 -6.49 14.98
N LYS A 246 -4.18 -5.72 13.89
CA LYS A 246 -4.81 -6.04 12.60
C LYS A 246 -4.27 -7.31 11.95
N THR A 247 -3.01 -7.65 12.19
CA THR A 247 -2.38 -8.88 11.67
C THR A 247 -2.53 -10.08 12.60
N SER A 248 -3.05 -9.88 13.81
CA SER A 248 -3.26 -10.95 14.79
C SER A 248 -4.54 -11.76 14.51
N TRP A 249 -4.65 -12.96 15.10
CA TRP A 249 -5.84 -13.81 15.06
C TRP A 249 -7.10 -13.12 15.61
N VAL A 250 -6.94 -12.13 16.51
CA VAL A 250 -8.03 -11.33 17.08
C VAL A 250 -8.83 -10.62 16.00
N ALA A 251 -8.18 -10.11 14.94
CA ALA A 251 -8.88 -9.49 13.83
C ALA A 251 -9.81 -10.47 13.09
N GLY A 252 -9.45 -11.75 13.02
CA GLY A 252 -10.29 -12.82 12.45
C GLY A 252 -11.57 -13.07 13.24
N LEU A 253 -11.55 -12.85 14.56
CA LEU A 253 -12.75 -12.97 15.39
C LEU A 253 -13.74 -11.83 15.19
N MET A 254 -13.30 -10.66 14.77
CA MET A 254 -14.16 -9.48 14.58
C MET A 254 -14.88 -9.47 13.23
N PHE A 255 -14.33 -10.16 12.24
CA PHE A 255 -14.82 -10.11 10.87
C PHE A 255 -15.10 -11.51 10.33
N ARG A 256 -16.08 -11.61 9.41
CA ARG A 256 -16.38 -12.84 8.66
C ARG A 256 -16.53 -12.51 7.18
N ARG A 257 -16.26 -13.46 6.30
CA ARG A 257 -16.54 -13.30 4.86
C ARG A 257 -18.04 -13.06 4.65
N TRP A 258 -18.36 -12.25 3.64
CA TRP A 258 -19.74 -12.13 3.18
C TRP A 258 -20.19 -13.47 2.61
N PRO A 259 -21.37 -14.00 2.97
CA PRO A 259 -22.03 -15.02 2.17
C PRO A 259 -22.28 -14.45 0.77
N ALA A 260 -22.17 -15.29 -0.26
CA ALA A 260 -22.27 -14.84 -1.65
C ALA A 260 -23.61 -14.13 -1.94
N ASP A 261 -24.70 -14.66 -1.38
CA ASP A 261 -26.08 -14.16 -1.50
C ASP A 261 -26.35 -12.85 -0.74
N GLN A 262 -25.53 -12.50 0.24
CA GLN A 262 -25.70 -11.29 1.08
C GLN A 262 -24.69 -10.18 0.80
N ARG A 263 -23.77 -10.42 -0.13
CA ARG A 263 -22.79 -9.40 -0.50
C ARG A 263 -23.50 -8.30 -1.27
N PRO A 264 -23.35 -7.01 -0.85
CA PRO A 264 -23.87 -5.89 -1.62
C PRO A 264 -23.41 -5.96 -3.08
N GLN A 265 -24.27 -5.60 -3.99
CA GLN A 265 -24.00 -5.53 -5.42
C GLN A 265 -24.22 -4.10 -5.91
N MET A 266 -23.49 -3.69 -6.91
CA MET A 266 -23.67 -2.44 -7.63
C MET A 266 -24.70 -2.67 -8.72
N LYS A 267 -25.60 -1.70 -8.95
CA LYS A 267 -26.54 -1.75 -10.06
C LYS A 267 -25.81 -1.59 -11.39
N ALA A 268 -26.30 -2.26 -12.42
CA ALA A 268 -25.72 -2.12 -13.78
C ALA A 268 -25.83 -0.67 -14.29
N SER A 269 -26.95 0.01 -14.04
CA SER A 269 -27.10 1.44 -14.38
C SER A 269 -26.07 2.33 -13.70
N THR A 270 -25.77 2.08 -12.41
CA THR A 270 -24.73 2.82 -11.69
C THR A 270 -23.35 2.56 -12.27
N ARG A 271 -23.04 1.33 -12.70
CA ARG A 271 -21.77 1.01 -13.37
C ARG A 271 -21.63 1.78 -14.68
N ALA A 272 -22.70 1.86 -15.50
CA ALA A 272 -22.70 2.62 -16.75
C ALA A 272 -22.48 4.13 -16.50
N GLU A 273 -23.22 4.73 -15.54
CA GLU A 273 -23.03 6.12 -15.14
C GLU A 273 -21.59 6.41 -14.67
N LEU A 274 -20.99 5.50 -13.91
CA LEU A 274 -19.63 5.64 -13.43
C LEU A 274 -18.59 5.41 -14.54
N SER A 275 -18.87 4.59 -15.55
CA SER A 275 -18.03 4.47 -16.74
C SER A 275 -17.91 5.80 -17.48
N ASP A 276 -19.01 6.51 -17.63
CA ASP A 276 -18.99 7.86 -18.22
C ASP A 276 -18.29 8.87 -17.32
N TYR A 277 -18.54 8.83 -15.99
CA TYR A 277 -17.87 9.71 -15.01
C TYR A 277 -16.35 9.59 -15.05
N PHE A 278 -15.80 8.39 -15.19
CA PHE A 278 -14.35 8.16 -15.17
C PHE A 278 -13.69 8.24 -16.55
N ARG A 279 -14.44 8.32 -17.63
CA ARG A 279 -13.95 8.19 -19.02
C ARG A 279 -12.78 9.11 -19.33
N ASP A 280 -12.91 10.39 -19.06
CA ASP A 280 -11.86 11.38 -19.37
C ASP A 280 -10.59 11.16 -18.57
N ASP A 281 -10.72 10.85 -17.27
CA ASP A 281 -9.55 10.60 -16.41
C ASP A 281 -8.84 9.29 -16.81
N VAL A 282 -9.59 8.24 -17.12
CA VAL A 282 -9.04 6.96 -17.58
C VAL A 282 -8.39 7.10 -18.95
N HIS A 283 -8.97 7.92 -19.84
CA HIS A 283 -8.36 8.23 -21.15
C HIS A 283 -7.00 8.94 -20.97
N GLY A 284 -6.95 9.98 -20.14
CA GLY A 284 -5.71 10.68 -19.81
C GLY A 284 -4.67 9.77 -19.15
N LEU A 285 -5.13 8.87 -18.27
CA LEU A 285 -4.26 7.85 -17.67
C LEU A 285 -3.71 6.88 -18.72
N SER A 286 -4.58 6.39 -19.65
CA SER A 286 -4.19 5.48 -20.73
C SER A 286 -3.05 6.05 -21.57
N GLN A 287 -3.20 7.31 -21.98
CA GLN A 287 -2.16 8.03 -22.74
C GLN A 287 -0.84 8.13 -21.95
N ARG A 288 -0.93 8.44 -20.67
CA ARG A 288 0.23 8.61 -19.80
C ARG A 288 1.03 7.32 -19.59
N VAL A 289 0.34 6.18 -19.45
CA VAL A 289 0.98 4.88 -19.14
C VAL A 289 1.20 4.02 -20.38
N GLY A 290 0.73 4.42 -21.57
CA GLY A 290 0.87 3.67 -22.82
C GLY A 290 0.08 2.35 -22.83
N ARG A 291 -1.07 2.28 -22.11
CA ARG A 291 -1.93 1.09 -22.02
C ARG A 291 -3.39 1.48 -22.25
N ASP A 292 -4.11 0.73 -23.07
CA ASP A 292 -5.55 0.96 -23.27
C ASP A 292 -6.36 0.50 -22.06
N LEU A 293 -6.60 1.45 -21.16
CA LEU A 293 -7.40 1.22 -19.96
C LEU A 293 -8.88 1.53 -20.18
N VAL A 294 -9.22 2.27 -21.23
CA VAL A 294 -10.63 2.56 -21.54
C VAL A 294 -11.31 1.27 -21.93
N ALA A 295 -10.75 0.54 -22.90
CA ALA A 295 -11.29 -0.75 -23.33
C ALA A 295 -11.31 -1.77 -22.18
N SER A 296 -10.23 -1.86 -21.37
CA SER A 296 -10.13 -2.88 -20.33
C SER A 296 -10.94 -2.59 -19.06
N TRP A 297 -11.23 -1.32 -18.76
CA TRP A 297 -11.88 -0.93 -17.50
C TRP A 297 -13.31 -0.41 -17.64
N LEU A 298 -13.65 0.23 -18.75
CA LEU A 298 -14.91 0.96 -18.92
C LEU A 298 -15.83 0.38 -19.97
N GLU A 299 -15.30 -0.36 -20.94
CA GLU A 299 -16.11 -1.05 -21.92
C GLU A 299 -16.48 -2.44 -21.38
N GLU A 300 -17.76 -2.80 -21.48
CA GLU A 300 -18.20 -4.13 -21.10
C GLU A 300 -17.58 -5.14 -22.07
N THR A 301 -16.77 -6.07 -21.54
CA THR A 301 -16.39 -7.27 -22.29
C THR A 301 -17.67 -8.09 -22.50
N SER A 302 -18.16 -8.09 -23.74
CA SER A 302 -19.31 -8.86 -24.22
C SER A 302 -19.15 -10.36 -23.93
#